data_242fc312b2d3cfe637a037bf2f4d1c09
#
_entry.id   242fc312b2d3cfe637a037bf2f4d1c09
#
_cell.length_a   1.000
_cell.length_b   1.000
_cell.length_c   1.000
_cell.angle_alpha   90.00
_cell.angle_beta   90.00
_cell.angle_gamma   90.00
#
_symmetry.space_group_name_H-M   'P 1'
#
loop_
_entity.id
_entity.type
_entity.pdbx_description
1 polymer ?
#
loop_
_entity_poly.entity_id
_entity_poly.type
_entity_poly.pdbx_seq_one_letter_code
_entity_poly.pdbx_strand_id
1 'polypeptide(L)'
;MSHCIYLLIISIFLPLLSYSNSDKSKIVNVFKTNNQIVLDGKLDEVFWSESNIIDNFFQQFPNDSVLANKKTEVRIVYTDTHIYISAKMYDSVPERYIVNSLKRDFDGLRNESVTFTFDTFYDKKNAYNFGITPYNVQREAVISEGGTSMWGMSSRSSSSWFNRSWNTKWKSIVKKYNDYWITEMSIPFKSIRYSKDQQKWGFNVWRHNLISNEQSNWTAIPKGYNDYNLSLAGELIFESKLPKPGQNVILIPYLSGSGIKDFINNENQKFNPDLGLDIKVGLSSSLNLDLTINPDFSQVEVDEQRTNLTRYELMYPEKREFFIENSDLFSDVGDYRIKPFFSRRIGIAYDTLSNQYEQNPIIFGVKLSGKVGDNYRVGLLNMQSSKLNSVGIPSTNYGMAVIERKIFANSRISTFLVNKQPFKLDGQQTDDFNRVAGVELKLLSRDTKFS
;
A
#
# COMPACT_ATOMS: atom_id res chain seq x y z
N MET A 1 11.04 -37.70 -38.19
CA MET A 1 11.55 -36.72 -37.21
C MET A 1 10.48 -35.77 -36.61
N SER A 2 9.34 -35.52 -37.26
CA SER A 2 8.31 -34.60 -36.74
C SER A 2 7.47 -35.17 -35.59
N HIS A 3 7.26 -36.49 -35.52
CA HIS A 3 6.44 -37.11 -34.45
C HIS A 3 7.14 -37.22 -33.09
N CYS A 4 8.47 -37.25 -33.03
CA CYS A 4 9.22 -37.24 -31.76
C CYS A 4 9.22 -35.89 -31.04
N ILE A 5 9.09 -34.78 -31.79
CA ILE A 5 9.07 -33.42 -31.22
C ILE A 5 7.74 -33.16 -30.50
N TYR A 6 6.62 -33.67 -31.04
CA TYR A 6 5.31 -33.52 -30.38
C TYR A 6 5.21 -34.36 -29.09
N LEU A 7 5.82 -35.53 -29.04
CA LEU A 7 5.89 -36.35 -27.83
C LEU A 7 6.78 -35.74 -26.74
N LEU A 8 7.85 -35.03 -27.11
CA LEU A 8 8.72 -34.35 -26.17
C LEU A 8 8.05 -33.11 -25.56
N ILE A 9 7.24 -32.37 -26.33
CA ILE A 9 6.48 -31.19 -25.83
C ILE A 9 5.35 -31.64 -24.89
N ILE A 10 4.70 -32.78 -25.16
CA ILE A 10 3.64 -33.32 -24.28
C ILE A 10 4.23 -33.90 -22.99
N SER A 11 5.42 -34.47 -23.00
CA SER A 11 6.06 -35.00 -21.79
C SER A 11 6.59 -33.90 -20.84
N ILE A 12 6.83 -32.66 -21.31
CA ILE A 12 7.22 -31.53 -20.48
C ILE A 12 6.02 -30.91 -19.76
N PHE A 13 4.81 -31.09 -20.27
CA PHE A 13 3.59 -30.53 -19.66
C PHE A 13 2.84 -31.45 -18.68
N LEU A 14 3.21 -32.73 -18.59
CA LEU A 14 2.50 -33.71 -17.75
C LEU A 14 2.85 -33.77 -16.26
N PRO A 15 3.95 -33.21 -15.71
CA PRO A 15 4.20 -33.30 -14.27
C PRO A 15 3.64 -32.14 -13.44
N LEU A 16 2.78 -31.28 -13.98
CA LEU A 16 2.23 -30.13 -13.22
C LEU A 16 0.89 -30.39 -12.54
N LEU A 17 0.43 -31.62 -12.49
CA LEU A 17 -0.66 -32.04 -11.59
C LEU A 17 -0.08 -32.45 -10.24
N SER A 18 0.65 -31.60 -9.58
CA SER A 18 0.94 -31.78 -8.16
C SER A 18 -0.36 -31.61 -7.38
N TYR A 19 -0.77 -32.66 -6.71
CA TYR A 19 -1.82 -32.65 -5.69
C TYR A 19 -1.51 -31.55 -4.68
N SER A 20 -2.14 -30.40 -4.81
CA SER A 20 -2.21 -29.43 -3.76
C SER A 20 -3.17 -29.99 -2.72
N ASN A 21 -2.67 -30.45 -1.60
CA ASN A 21 -3.46 -30.53 -0.39
C ASN A 21 -4.03 -29.10 -0.20
N SER A 22 -5.32 -28.94 -0.41
CA SER A 22 -5.99 -27.69 -0.08
C SER A 22 -6.01 -27.60 1.44
N ASP A 23 -4.99 -26.98 2.03
CA ASP A 23 -5.16 -26.41 3.37
C ASP A 23 -6.44 -25.56 3.29
N LYS A 24 -7.48 -26.00 4.03
CA LYS A 24 -8.75 -25.27 4.07
C LYS A 24 -8.43 -23.86 4.52
N SER A 25 -8.61 -22.88 3.65
CA SER A 25 -8.43 -21.48 4.01
C SER A 25 -9.27 -21.20 5.26
N LYS A 26 -8.69 -20.53 6.26
CA LYS A 26 -9.44 -20.12 7.44
C LYS A 26 -10.53 -19.14 7.03
N ILE A 27 -11.74 -19.37 7.48
CA ILE A 27 -12.93 -18.59 7.11
C ILE A 27 -13.61 -18.10 8.39
N VAL A 28 -14.00 -16.84 8.41
CA VAL A 28 -14.78 -16.23 9.50
C VAL A 28 -15.98 -15.51 8.93
N ASN A 29 -17.17 -15.80 9.47
CA ASN A 29 -18.39 -15.05 9.18
C ASN A 29 -18.44 -13.80 10.06
N VAL A 30 -18.70 -12.66 9.46
CA VAL A 30 -18.80 -11.35 10.12
C VAL A 30 -20.26 -10.93 10.15
N PHE A 31 -20.78 -10.67 11.35
CA PHE A 31 -22.18 -10.34 11.58
C PHE A 31 -22.41 -8.83 11.54
N LYS A 32 -23.58 -8.45 11.04
CA LYS A 32 -24.05 -7.08 11.08
C LYS A 32 -24.69 -6.79 12.46
N THR A 33 -24.35 -5.67 13.05
CA THR A 33 -25.02 -5.18 14.25
C THR A 33 -25.62 -3.79 14.01
N ASN A 34 -26.76 -3.53 14.62
CA ASN A 34 -27.41 -2.22 14.61
C ASN A 34 -27.21 -1.51 15.96
N ASN A 35 -26.56 -2.16 16.91
CA ASN A 35 -26.33 -1.59 18.24
C ASN A 35 -25.30 -0.45 18.16
N GLN A 36 -25.46 0.52 19.04
CA GLN A 36 -24.45 1.56 19.20
C GLN A 36 -23.18 0.94 19.80
N ILE A 37 -22.06 1.19 19.13
CA ILE A 37 -20.75 0.69 19.56
C ILE A 37 -19.99 1.83 20.21
N VAL A 38 -19.54 1.61 21.45
CA VAL A 38 -18.74 2.55 22.22
C VAL A 38 -17.32 1.98 22.30
N LEU A 39 -16.35 2.72 21.82
CA LEU A 39 -14.95 2.33 21.96
C LEU A 39 -14.47 2.77 23.34
N ASP A 40 -14.41 1.87 24.30
CA ASP A 40 -13.98 2.18 25.69
C ASP A 40 -12.91 1.22 26.25
N GLY A 41 -12.49 0.25 25.44
CA GLY A 41 -11.49 -0.77 25.78
C GLY A 41 -12.04 -1.88 26.67
N LYS A 42 -13.36 -2.06 26.70
CA LYS A 42 -14.03 -3.20 27.31
C LYS A 42 -14.80 -3.96 26.24
N LEU A 43 -14.96 -5.24 26.43
CA LEU A 43 -15.70 -6.10 25.52
C LEU A 43 -16.95 -6.63 26.24
N ASP A 44 -17.72 -5.72 26.83
CA ASP A 44 -18.91 -6.05 27.62
C ASP A 44 -20.21 -5.94 26.82
N GLU A 45 -20.18 -5.43 25.60
CA GLU A 45 -21.35 -5.42 24.74
C GLU A 45 -21.71 -6.82 24.22
N VAL A 46 -23.01 -7.10 24.15
CA VAL A 46 -23.55 -8.41 23.79
C VAL A 46 -23.07 -8.89 22.43
N PHE A 47 -22.97 -7.99 21.43
CA PHE A 47 -22.54 -8.36 20.09
C PHE A 47 -21.10 -8.88 20.03
N TRP A 48 -20.22 -8.49 20.96
CA TRP A 48 -18.88 -9.08 21.04
C TRP A 48 -18.93 -10.53 21.50
N SER A 49 -19.83 -10.86 22.42
CA SER A 49 -19.99 -12.24 22.88
C SER A 49 -20.61 -13.16 21.84
N GLU A 50 -21.48 -12.64 20.98
CA GLU A 50 -22.15 -13.37 19.90
C GLU A 50 -21.29 -13.50 18.65
N SER A 51 -20.26 -12.67 18.50
CA SER A 51 -19.39 -12.67 17.31
C SER A 51 -18.42 -13.85 17.28
N ASN A 52 -18.07 -14.29 16.07
CA ASN A 52 -17.10 -15.35 15.88
C ASN A 52 -15.73 -14.94 16.39
N ILE A 53 -15.06 -15.85 17.09
CA ILE A 53 -13.70 -15.65 17.57
C ILE A 53 -12.71 -16.10 16.49
N ILE A 54 -11.78 -15.23 16.22
CA ILE A 54 -10.60 -15.48 15.38
C ILE A 54 -9.45 -15.76 16.33
N ASP A 55 -9.05 -17.01 16.44
CA ASP A 55 -8.01 -17.51 17.34
C ASP A 55 -7.11 -18.55 16.65
N ASN A 56 -6.36 -19.31 17.46
CA ASN A 56 -5.44 -20.34 16.95
C ASN A 56 -4.42 -19.79 15.96
N PHE A 57 -3.68 -18.78 16.40
CA PHE A 57 -2.60 -18.19 15.63
C PHE A 57 -1.42 -19.15 15.51
N PHE A 58 -0.70 -19.08 14.39
CA PHE A 58 0.49 -19.86 14.12
C PHE A 58 1.73 -18.99 14.20
N GLN A 59 2.79 -19.52 14.79
CA GLN A 59 4.09 -18.88 14.77
C GLN A 59 4.66 -18.90 13.34
N GLN A 60 5.26 -17.78 12.96
CA GLN A 60 6.18 -17.69 11.86
C GLN A 60 7.62 -17.60 12.37
N PHE A 61 7.79 -17.01 13.55
CA PHE A 61 9.06 -16.93 14.27
C PHE A 61 8.80 -17.10 15.78
N PRO A 62 9.62 -17.80 16.55
CA PRO A 62 10.88 -18.50 16.16
C PRO A 62 10.66 -19.84 15.43
N ASN A 63 9.51 -20.48 15.61
CA ASN A 63 9.21 -21.77 15.03
C ASN A 63 8.23 -21.62 13.86
N ASP A 64 8.38 -22.44 12.84
CA ASP A 64 7.51 -22.41 11.67
C ASP A 64 6.26 -23.24 11.89
N SER A 65 5.09 -22.65 11.62
CA SER A 65 3.79 -23.35 11.51
C SER A 65 3.31 -24.11 12.76
N VAL A 66 3.86 -23.81 13.95
CA VAL A 66 3.32 -24.29 15.22
C VAL A 66 2.36 -23.26 15.83
N LEU A 67 1.50 -23.67 16.76
CA LEU A 67 0.62 -22.73 17.45
C LEU A 67 1.42 -21.68 18.24
N ALA A 68 0.89 -20.47 18.24
CA ALA A 68 1.47 -19.35 18.98
C ALA A 68 1.44 -19.63 20.51
N ASN A 69 2.54 -19.31 21.20
CA ASN A 69 2.60 -19.44 22.66
C ASN A 69 1.73 -18.39 23.37
N LYS A 70 1.56 -17.24 22.75
CA LYS A 70 0.73 -16.15 23.29
C LYS A 70 -0.60 -16.12 22.59
N LYS A 71 -1.67 -16.38 23.35
CA LYS A 71 -3.03 -16.38 22.83
C LYS A 71 -3.41 -14.98 22.32
N THR A 72 -4.08 -14.96 21.18
CA THR A 72 -4.69 -13.78 20.58
C THR A 72 -6.12 -14.12 20.19
N GLU A 73 -7.07 -13.30 20.58
CA GLU A 73 -8.48 -13.42 20.20
C GLU A 73 -8.90 -12.14 19.49
N VAL A 74 -9.44 -12.28 18.29
CA VAL A 74 -9.96 -11.15 17.51
C VAL A 74 -11.41 -11.40 17.19
N ARG A 75 -12.21 -10.36 17.21
CA ARG A 75 -13.62 -10.36 16.81
C ARG A 75 -13.89 -9.21 15.88
N ILE A 76 -14.77 -9.43 14.92
CA ILE A 76 -15.12 -8.44 13.91
C ILE A 76 -16.64 -8.40 13.77
N VAL A 77 -17.19 -7.20 13.80
CA VAL A 77 -18.60 -6.91 13.50
C VAL A 77 -18.66 -5.68 12.58
N TYR A 78 -19.80 -5.43 11.95
CA TYR A 78 -19.96 -4.26 11.11
C TYR A 78 -21.36 -3.65 11.23
N THR A 79 -21.45 -2.36 10.90
CA THR A 79 -22.69 -1.60 10.74
C THR A 79 -22.85 -1.16 9.28
N ASP A 80 -23.82 -0.33 8.97
CA ASP A 80 -23.94 0.27 7.64
C ASP A 80 -22.82 1.26 7.28
N THR A 81 -22.03 1.70 8.26
CA THR A 81 -21.05 2.77 8.06
C THR A 81 -19.62 2.40 8.42
N HIS A 82 -19.42 1.42 9.29
CA HIS A 82 -18.12 1.08 9.83
C HIS A 82 -17.94 -0.43 9.97
N ILE A 83 -16.69 -0.86 9.88
CA ILE A 83 -16.23 -2.14 10.40
C ILE A 83 -15.58 -1.91 11.75
N TYR A 84 -15.90 -2.75 12.72
CA TYR A 84 -15.37 -2.71 14.08
C TYR A 84 -14.59 -3.97 14.37
N ILE A 85 -13.46 -3.80 15.01
CA ILE A 85 -12.55 -4.89 15.37
C ILE A 85 -12.23 -4.76 16.83
N SER A 86 -12.39 -5.85 17.58
CA SER A 86 -11.79 -5.98 18.90
C SER A 86 -10.70 -7.03 18.87
N ALA A 87 -9.61 -6.79 19.57
CA ALA A 87 -8.55 -7.76 19.72
C ALA A 87 -8.06 -7.80 21.17
N LYS A 88 -7.96 -9.01 21.70
CA LYS A 88 -7.44 -9.29 23.05
C LYS A 88 -6.15 -10.08 22.91
N MET A 89 -5.06 -9.48 23.32
CA MET A 89 -3.73 -10.03 23.26
C MET A 89 -3.28 -10.42 24.66
N TYR A 90 -3.22 -11.73 24.93
CA TYR A 90 -2.77 -12.24 26.22
C TYR A 90 -1.26 -12.11 26.33
N ASP A 91 -0.80 -11.68 27.50
CA ASP A 91 0.61 -11.57 27.86
C ASP A 91 0.80 -11.80 29.37
N SER A 92 1.93 -12.41 29.72
CA SER A 92 2.23 -12.73 31.11
C SER A 92 2.99 -11.61 31.85
N VAL A 93 3.35 -10.51 31.18
CA VAL A 93 4.13 -9.41 31.77
C VAL A 93 3.60 -8.06 31.28
N PRO A 94 2.48 -7.59 31.80
CA PRO A 94 1.71 -6.47 31.23
C PRO A 94 2.37 -5.10 31.29
N GLU A 95 3.39 -4.90 32.11
CA GLU A 95 4.00 -3.57 32.31
C GLU A 95 5.24 -3.29 31.44
N ARG A 96 5.64 -4.23 30.59
CA ARG A 96 6.90 -4.15 29.85
C ARG A 96 6.74 -4.22 28.34
N TYR A 97 5.66 -3.68 27.80
CA TYR A 97 5.51 -3.62 26.34
C TYR A 97 6.63 -2.78 25.70
N ILE A 98 7.29 -3.35 24.70
CA ILE A 98 8.39 -2.69 24.00
C ILE A 98 7.82 -1.90 22.82
N VAL A 99 7.75 -0.59 22.96
CA VAL A 99 7.34 0.34 21.92
C VAL A 99 8.41 1.41 21.79
N ASN A 100 9.17 1.34 20.71
CA ASN A 100 10.33 2.21 20.49
C ASN A 100 9.95 3.59 19.95
N SER A 101 8.73 3.78 19.48
CA SER A 101 8.25 5.05 18.95
C SER A 101 6.77 5.25 19.26
N LEU A 102 6.45 6.46 19.72
CA LEU A 102 5.07 6.95 19.85
C LEU A 102 4.62 7.75 18.62
N LYS A 103 5.43 7.79 17.59
CA LYS A 103 5.08 8.39 16.31
C LYS A 103 4.15 7.45 15.54
N ARG A 104 3.09 8.04 14.92
CA ARG A 104 2.22 7.34 13.97
C ARG A 104 3.05 6.68 12.86
N ASP A 105 2.54 5.62 12.27
CA ASP A 105 3.19 4.84 11.20
C ASP A 105 4.49 4.15 11.63
N PHE A 106 4.46 3.65 12.86
CA PHE A 106 5.57 2.94 13.50
C PHE A 106 6.05 1.73 12.67
N ASP A 107 7.30 1.37 12.86
CA ASP A 107 7.86 0.13 12.31
C ASP A 107 7.35 -1.07 13.12
N GLY A 108 6.56 -1.96 12.49
CA GLY A 108 5.97 -3.13 13.15
C GLY A 108 7.00 -4.13 13.67
N LEU A 109 8.18 -4.22 13.04
CA LEU A 109 9.22 -5.14 13.49
C LEU A 109 9.97 -4.64 14.74
N ARG A 110 9.89 -3.35 15.03
CA ARG A 110 10.58 -2.74 16.17
C ARG A 110 9.63 -2.37 17.32
N ASN A 111 8.36 -2.67 17.16
CA ASN A 111 7.34 -2.32 18.16
C ASN A 111 6.43 -3.51 18.39
N GLU A 112 6.11 -3.77 19.65
CA GLU A 112 5.03 -4.68 19.98
C GLU A 112 3.73 -4.16 19.39
N SER A 113 3.04 -5.02 18.64
CA SER A 113 1.86 -4.57 17.89
C SER A 113 1.00 -5.72 17.41
N VAL A 114 -0.25 -5.40 17.11
CA VAL A 114 -1.15 -6.24 16.32
C VAL A 114 -1.54 -5.47 15.07
N THR A 115 -1.62 -6.16 13.93
CA THR A 115 -1.99 -5.57 12.65
C THR A 115 -3.01 -6.41 11.91
N PHE A 116 -3.89 -5.73 11.20
CA PHE A 116 -5.03 -6.30 10.48
C PHE A 116 -4.89 -5.94 9.01
N THR A 117 -4.91 -6.95 8.16
CA THR A 117 -4.77 -6.80 6.71
C THR A 117 -6.08 -7.17 6.03
N PHE A 118 -6.60 -6.29 5.19
CA PHE A 118 -7.86 -6.45 4.46
C PHE A 118 -7.62 -6.33 2.96
N ASP A 119 -7.73 -7.44 2.23
CA ASP A 119 -7.86 -7.46 0.77
C ASP A 119 -9.34 -7.29 0.42
N THR A 120 -9.75 -6.05 0.33
CA THR A 120 -11.16 -5.64 0.15
C THR A 120 -11.70 -5.90 -1.25
N PHE A 121 -10.84 -6.16 -2.21
CA PHE A 121 -11.21 -6.55 -3.57
C PHE A 121 -11.09 -8.05 -3.81
N TYR A 122 -10.57 -8.79 -2.83
CA TYR A 122 -10.31 -10.21 -2.91
C TYR A 122 -9.53 -10.60 -4.18
N ASP A 123 -8.56 -9.77 -4.53
CA ASP A 123 -7.75 -9.95 -5.75
C ASP A 123 -6.33 -10.43 -5.48
N LYS A 124 -5.96 -10.53 -4.19
CA LYS A 124 -4.64 -10.95 -3.72
C LYS A 124 -3.49 -10.08 -4.22
N LYS A 125 -3.78 -8.81 -4.53
CA LYS A 125 -2.80 -7.84 -5.02
C LYS A 125 -2.63 -6.65 -4.11
N ASN A 126 -3.76 -6.04 -3.72
CA ASN A 126 -3.76 -4.86 -2.91
C ASN A 126 -4.57 -5.08 -1.64
N ALA A 127 -4.06 -4.57 -0.54
CA ALA A 127 -4.75 -4.64 0.74
C ALA A 127 -4.50 -3.37 1.55
N TYR A 128 -5.41 -3.10 2.47
CA TYR A 128 -5.24 -2.11 3.52
C TYR A 128 -4.72 -2.80 4.77
N ASN A 129 -3.77 -2.17 5.43
CA ASN A 129 -3.21 -2.64 6.68
C ASN A 129 -3.42 -1.59 7.76
N PHE A 130 -3.90 -2.02 8.93
CA PHE A 130 -4.10 -1.20 10.11
C PHE A 130 -3.36 -1.83 11.28
N GLY A 131 -2.55 -1.07 11.96
CA GLY A 131 -1.74 -1.57 13.08
C GLY A 131 -1.90 -0.72 14.33
N ILE A 132 -1.77 -1.35 15.48
CA ILE A 132 -1.89 -0.69 16.79
C ILE A 132 -0.87 -1.26 17.76
N THR A 133 -0.28 -0.38 18.58
CA THR A 133 0.60 -0.76 19.69
C THR A 133 -0.16 -0.77 21.01
N PRO A 134 0.38 -1.37 22.08
CA PRO A 134 -0.20 -1.31 23.43
C PRO A 134 -0.33 0.11 24.01
N TYR A 135 0.27 1.11 23.38
CA TYR A 135 0.17 2.53 23.74
C TYR A 135 -0.74 3.33 22.81
N ASN A 136 -1.60 2.65 22.06
CA ASN A 136 -2.55 3.24 21.13
C ASN A 136 -1.88 4.08 20.01
N VAL A 137 -0.66 3.71 19.63
CA VAL A 137 -0.03 4.31 18.45
C VAL A 137 -0.56 3.62 17.22
N GLN A 138 -1.11 4.40 16.31
CA GLN A 138 -1.73 3.93 15.07
C GLN A 138 -0.72 3.82 13.95
N ARG A 139 -0.94 2.86 13.07
CA ARG A 139 -0.26 2.71 11.79
C ARG A 139 -1.28 2.31 10.74
N GLU A 140 -1.22 2.94 9.59
CA GLU A 140 -1.90 2.47 8.39
C GLU A 140 -0.94 2.36 7.21
N ALA A 141 -1.26 1.47 6.29
CA ALA A 141 -0.49 1.29 5.06
C ALA A 141 -1.35 0.68 3.96
N VAL A 142 -0.90 0.87 2.71
CA VAL A 142 -1.37 0.10 1.57
C VAL A 142 -0.33 -0.95 1.22
N ILE A 143 -0.79 -2.19 1.06
CA ILE A 143 -0.01 -3.30 0.55
C ILE A 143 -0.28 -3.42 -0.94
N SER A 144 0.75 -3.53 -1.74
CA SER A 144 0.70 -3.79 -3.17
C SER A 144 1.53 -5.02 -3.55
N GLU A 145 1.51 -5.42 -4.81
CA GLU A 145 2.24 -6.58 -5.33
C GLU A 145 1.93 -7.90 -4.59
N GLY A 146 0.75 -8.01 -3.98
CA GLY A 146 0.33 -9.19 -3.22
C GLY A 146 1.10 -9.40 -1.91
N GLY A 147 1.92 -8.44 -1.48
CA GLY A 147 2.81 -8.60 -0.33
C GLY A 147 3.87 -9.68 -0.55
N THR A 148 4.16 -10.04 -1.79
CA THR A 148 5.06 -11.17 -2.13
C THR A 148 6.53 -10.77 -2.25
N SER A 149 6.85 -9.49 -2.20
CA SER A 149 8.23 -9.03 -2.32
C SER A 149 9.10 -9.63 -1.22
N MET A 150 10.12 -10.39 -1.61
CA MET A 150 11.02 -11.04 -0.66
C MET A 150 11.91 -10.02 0.06
N TRP A 151 12.03 -10.17 1.36
CA TRP A 151 13.06 -9.49 2.15
C TRP A 151 14.45 -9.77 1.54
N GLY A 152 15.10 -8.75 1.04
CA GLY A 152 16.50 -8.80 0.64
C GLY A 152 16.83 -8.82 -0.84
N MET A 153 15.88 -8.99 -1.76
CA MET A 153 16.21 -9.02 -3.19
C MET A 153 16.33 -7.66 -3.89
N SER A 154 15.99 -6.58 -3.23
CA SER A 154 16.28 -5.24 -3.79
C SER A 154 16.74 -4.26 -2.72
N SER A 155 18.03 -4.21 -2.49
CA SER A 155 18.66 -3.10 -1.76
C SER A 155 18.44 -1.73 -2.44
N ARG A 156 17.80 -1.68 -3.60
CA ARG A 156 17.48 -0.49 -4.39
C ARG A 156 16.05 -0.01 -4.28
N SER A 157 15.09 -0.92 -4.11
CA SER A 157 13.68 -0.57 -3.92
C SER A 157 13.40 -0.64 -2.43
N SER A 158 13.42 0.50 -1.76
CA SER A 158 12.83 0.58 -0.44
C SER A 158 11.35 0.27 -0.58
N SER A 159 10.94 -0.91 -0.11
CA SER A 159 9.57 -1.31 0.24
C SER A 159 8.41 -0.52 -0.41
N SER A 160 8.38 -0.42 -1.74
CA SER A 160 7.25 0.20 -2.43
C SER A 160 5.95 -0.59 -2.24
N TRP A 161 6.07 -1.89 -1.95
CA TRP A 161 4.94 -2.80 -1.75
C TRP A 161 4.21 -2.59 -0.41
N PHE A 162 4.85 -1.99 0.60
CA PHE A 162 4.24 -1.64 1.89
C PHE A 162 4.38 -0.13 2.14
N ASN A 163 3.39 0.64 1.72
CA ASN A 163 3.46 2.09 1.76
C ASN A 163 2.74 2.66 2.98
N ARG A 164 3.50 3.14 3.95
CA ARG A 164 3.04 3.79 5.20
C ARG A 164 2.69 5.27 5.03
N SER A 165 2.96 5.84 3.87
CA SER A 165 2.60 7.24 3.63
C SER A 165 1.13 7.41 3.23
N TRP A 166 0.39 6.30 3.07
CA TRP A 166 -1.05 6.35 2.90
C TRP A 166 -1.73 6.65 4.24
N ASN A 167 -2.54 7.68 4.28
CA ASN A 167 -3.24 8.14 5.46
C ASN A 167 -4.75 8.01 5.31
N THR A 168 -5.42 7.60 6.38
CA THR A 168 -6.87 7.60 6.46
C THR A 168 -7.38 7.86 7.88
N LYS A 169 -8.66 8.21 8.00
CA LYS A 169 -9.27 8.47 9.31
C LYS A 169 -9.93 7.21 9.85
N TRP A 170 -9.48 6.75 10.99
CA TRP A 170 -10.06 5.69 11.78
C TRP A 170 -9.83 5.95 13.27
N LYS A 171 -10.53 5.23 14.12
CA LYS A 171 -10.44 5.41 15.59
C LYS A 171 -9.99 4.12 16.23
N SER A 172 -9.27 4.25 17.32
CA SER A 172 -8.89 3.14 18.18
C SER A 172 -8.81 3.56 19.62
N ILE A 173 -9.00 2.61 20.52
CA ILE A 173 -8.69 2.73 21.92
C ILE A 173 -7.94 1.49 22.36
N VAL A 174 -7.04 1.64 23.31
CA VAL A 174 -6.31 0.54 23.92
C VAL A 174 -6.45 0.63 25.42
N LYS A 175 -6.71 -0.52 26.05
CA LYS A 175 -6.72 -0.65 27.50
C LYS A 175 -5.87 -1.84 27.94
N LYS A 176 -5.03 -1.62 28.95
CA LYS A 176 -4.15 -2.63 29.51
C LYS A 176 -4.74 -3.19 30.78
N TYR A 177 -4.61 -4.50 30.95
CA TYR A 177 -5.03 -5.29 32.10
C TYR A 177 -3.84 -6.10 32.61
N ASN A 178 -4.00 -6.82 33.69
CA ASN A 178 -2.87 -7.55 34.30
C ASN A 178 -2.27 -8.64 33.40
N ASP A 179 -3.10 -9.35 32.63
CA ASP A 179 -2.68 -10.52 31.86
C ASP A 179 -2.88 -10.35 30.35
N TYR A 180 -3.38 -9.20 29.91
CA TYR A 180 -3.67 -8.92 28.51
C TYR A 180 -3.85 -7.42 28.28
N TRP A 181 -3.83 -7.06 27.02
CA TRP A 181 -4.32 -5.77 26.59
C TRP A 181 -5.40 -5.94 25.51
N ILE A 182 -6.29 -5.00 25.43
CA ILE A 182 -7.40 -4.97 24.47
C ILE A 182 -7.23 -3.74 23.58
N THR A 183 -7.51 -3.90 22.30
CA THR A 183 -7.78 -2.79 21.40
C THR A 183 -9.17 -2.94 20.81
N GLU A 184 -9.88 -1.81 20.70
CA GLU A 184 -11.07 -1.68 19.87
C GLU A 184 -10.79 -0.66 18.78
N MET A 185 -11.22 -0.98 17.57
CA MET A 185 -10.99 -0.17 16.38
C MET A 185 -12.29 0.05 15.63
N SER A 186 -12.44 1.23 15.04
CA SER A 186 -13.56 1.59 14.18
C SER A 186 -13.02 2.19 12.89
N ILE A 187 -13.24 1.50 11.79
CA ILE A 187 -12.78 1.89 10.45
C ILE A 187 -14.02 2.22 9.60
N PRO A 188 -14.22 3.49 9.22
CA PRO A 188 -15.33 3.86 8.34
C PRO A 188 -15.21 3.20 6.97
N PHE A 189 -16.28 2.66 6.43
CA PHE A 189 -16.27 2.12 5.06
C PHE A 189 -15.87 3.17 4.00
N LYS A 190 -16.12 4.44 4.27
CA LYS A 190 -15.67 5.53 3.40
C LYS A 190 -14.14 5.74 3.40
N SER A 191 -13.42 5.21 4.39
CA SER A 191 -11.97 5.31 4.51
C SER A 191 -11.21 4.28 3.68
N ILE A 192 -11.89 3.25 3.19
CA ILE A 192 -11.31 2.16 2.39
C ILE A 192 -12.14 1.94 1.13
N ARG A 193 -11.49 1.42 0.09
CA ARG A 193 -12.18 1.04 -1.14
C ARG A 193 -12.45 -0.45 -1.17
N TYR A 194 -13.60 -0.86 -1.67
CA TYR A 194 -13.99 -2.26 -1.80
C TYR A 194 -14.99 -2.47 -2.95
N SER A 195 -15.13 -3.70 -3.39
CA SER A 195 -16.11 -4.04 -4.42
C SER A 195 -17.52 -4.03 -3.83
N LYS A 196 -18.46 -3.30 -4.47
CA LYS A 196 -19.84 -3.15 -4.00
C LYS A 196 -20.67 -4.45 -3.98
N ASP A 197 -20.31 -5.42 -4.83
CA ASP A 197 -21.09 -6.65 -5.02
C ASP A 197 -20.45 -7.85 -4.28
N GLN A 198 -19.34 -7.63 -3.58
CA GLN A 198 -18.57 -8.69 -2.96
C GLN A 198 -18.87 -8.77 -1.46
N GLN A 199 -19.21 -9.96 -0.99
CA GLN A 199 -19.42 -10.26 0.44
C GLN A 199 -18.19 -10.91 1.07
N LYS A 200 -17.09 -11.01 0.33
CA LYS A 200 -15.90 -11.74 0.73
C LYS A 200 -14.67 -10.86 0.60
N TRP A 201 -13.91 -10.75 1.70
CA TRP A 201 -12.61 -10.10 1.73
C TRP A 201 -11.52 -11.08 2.11
N GLY A 202 -10.32 -10.90 1.59
CA GLY A 202 -9.14 -11.55 2.15
C GLY A 202 -8.77 -10.89 3.48
N PHE A 203 -8.32 -11.69 4.46
CA PHE A 203 -8.01 -11.19 5.78
C PHE A 203 -6.89 -11.96 6.44
N ASN A 204 -6.02 -11.25 7.14
CA ASN A 204 -5.09 -11.85 8.08
C ASN A 204 -4.81 -10.91 9.25
N VAL A 205 -4.38 -11.48 10.34
CA VAL A 205 -3.91 -10.77 11.54
C VAL A 205 -2.50 -11.20 11.83
N TRP A 206 -1.63 -10.24 12.04
CA TRP A 206 -0.25 -10.44 12.45
C TRP A 206 -0.03 -9.82 13.82
N ARG A 207 0.58 -10.57 14.74
CA ARG A 207 0.99 -10.09 16.05
C ARG A 207 2.50 -10.23 16.20
N HIS A 208 3.13 -9.16 16.68
CA HIS A 208 4.51 -9.17 17.08
C HIS A 208 4.62 -8.93 18.58
N ASN A 209 5.13 -9.92 19.29
CA ASN A 209 5.46 -9.84 20.70
C ASN A 209 6.99 -9.79 20.85
N LEU A 210 7.50 -8.61 21.18
CA LEU A 210 8.95 -8.37 21.29
C LEU A 210 9.57 -8.99 22.54
N ILE A 211 8.80 -9.14 23.61
CA ILE A 211 9.28 -9.71 24.86
C ILE A 211 9.63 -11.19 24.67
N SER A 212 8.73 -11.94 24.04
CA SER A 212 8.95 -13.35 23.71
C SER A 212 9.68 -13.55 22.38
N ASN A 213 9.93 -12.46 21.64
CA ASN A 213 10.45 -12.49 20.28
C ASN A 213 9.66 -13.43 19.37
N GLU A 214 8.34 -13.37 19.50
CA GLU A 214 7.39 -14.20 18.75
C GLU A 214 6.64 -13.37 17.72
N GLN A 215 6.64 -13.85 16.48
CA GLN A 215 5.78 -13.36 15.42
C GLN A 215 4.75 -14.44 15.09
N SER A 216 3.49 -14.07 15.08
CA SER A 216 2.40 -15.01 14.84
C SER A 216 1.35 -14.41 13.90
N ASN A 217 0.78 -15.28 13.07
CA ASN A 217 -0.25 -14.96 12.09
C ASN A 217 -1.50 -15.81 12.35
N TRP A 218 -2.67 -15.26 12.05
CA TRP A 218 -3.90 -16.05 12.11
C TRP A 218 -3.89 -17.21 11.12
N THR A 219 -3.46 -16.98 9.88
CA THR A 219 -3.19 -18.06 8.93
C THR A 219 -1.74 -18.52 9.05
N ALA A 220 -1.48 -19.81 8.79
CA ALA A 220 -0.11 -20.31 8.78
C ALA A 220 0.66 -19.74 7.59
N ILE A 221 1.60 -18.85 7.86
CA ILE A 221 2.52 -18.28 6.86
C ILE A 221 3.90 -18.88 7.12
N PRO A 222 4.45 -19.72 6.22
CA PRO A 222 5.75 -20.31 6.42
C PRO A 222 6.88 -19.28 6.47
N LYS A 223 7.98 -19.56 7.19
CA LYS A 223 9.17 -18.70 7.36
C LYS A 223 9.70 -18.33 5.98
N GLY A 224 9.72 -18.45 5.01
CA GLY A 224 10.25 -17.98 3.72
C GLY A 224 9.35 -16.99 3.04
N TYR A 225 8.16 -16.75 3.58
CA TYR A 225 7.19 -15.84 3.02
C TYR A 225 7.09 -14.56 3.85
N ASN A 226 6.67 -13.50 3.19
CA ASN A 226 6.38 -12.26 3.87
C ASN A 226 5.10 -12.38 4.71
N ASP A 227 5.07 -11.80 5.90
CA ASP A 227 3.91 -11.77 6.82
C ASP A 227 2.64 -11.23 6.18
N TYR A 228 2.78 -10.40 5.16
CA TYR A 228 1.70 -9.76 4.44
C TYR A 228 1.36 -10.43 3.11
N ASN A 229 1.77 -11.68 2.90
CA ASN A 229 1.47 -12.40 1.66
C ASN A 229 -0.04 -12.67 1.53
N LEU A 230 -0.69 -11.92 0.65
CA LEU A 230 -2.14 -11.96 0.44
C LEU A 230 -2.63 -13.29 -0.16
N SER A 231 -1.75 -14.07 -0.78
CA SER A 231 -2.11 -15.40 -1.32
C SER A 231 -2.38 -16.41 -0.22
N LEU A 232 -1.81 -16.19 0.97
CA LEU A 232 -1.95 -17.05 2.15
C LEU A 232 -2.97 -16.50 3.17
N ALA A 233 -3.63 -15.40 2.85
CA ALA A 233 -4.66 -14.82 3.70
C ALA A 233 -5.90 -15.73 3.80
N GLY A 234 -6.56 -15.69 4.94
CA GLY A 234 -7.88 -16.28 5.17
C GLY A 234 -9.00 -15.40 4.58
N GLU A 235 -10.22 -15.72 4.92
CA GLU A 235 -11.41 -15.06 4.35
C GLU A 235 -12.34 -14.52 5.43
N LEU A 236 -12.82 -13.30 5.24
CA LEU A 236 -13.99 -12.76 5.92
C LEU A 236 -15.20 -12.87 4.99
N ILE A 237 -16.30 -13.42 5.50
CA ILE A 237 -17.57 -13.50 4.79
C ILE A 237 -18.58 -12.65 5.54
N PHE A 238 -19.03 -11.58 4.90
CA PHE A 238 -20.04 -10.69 5.47
C PHE A 238 -21.44 -11.29 5.31
N GLU A 239 -22.24 -11.22 6.36
CA GLU A 239 -23.60 -11.77 6.39
C GLU A 239 -24.50 -11.18 5.31
N SER A 240 -24.34 -9.91 5.00
CA SER A 240 -25.09 -9.21 3.95
C SER A 240 -24.14 -8.43 3.04
N LYS A 241 -24.65 -7.99 1.89
CA LYS A 241 -23.92 -7.08 1.01
C LYS A 241 -23.54 -5.82 1.76
N LEU A 242 -22.27 -5.45 1.64
CA LEU A 242 -21.79 -4.21 2.22
C LEU A 242 -22.49 -3.00 1.62
N PRO A 243 -22.61 -1.90 2.36
CA PRO A 243 -23.18 -0.65 1.85
C PRO A 243 -22.46 -0.23 0.57
N LYS A 244 -23.17 0.44 -0.33
CA LYS A 244 -22.48 0.99 -1.51
C LYS A 244 -21.41 1.97 -1.04
N PRO A 245 -20.16 1.81 -1.49
CA PRO A 245 -19.15 2.82 -1.22
C PRO A 245 -19.67 4.17 -1.75
N GLY A 246 -19.72 5.18 -0.88
CA GLY A 246 -20.19 6.50 -1.28
C GLY A 246 -19.31 7.07 -2.41
N GLN A 247 -19.88 7.90 -3.27
CA GLN A 247 -19.08 8.75 -4.14
C GLN A 247 -18.36 9.76 -3.25
N ASN A 248 -17.10 9.51 -2.94
CA ASN A 248 -16.32 10.41 -2.11
C ASN A 248 -15.66 11.44 -3.01
N VAL A 249 -16.07 12.69 -2.85
CA VAL A 249 -15.31 13.85 -3.32
C VAL A 249 -14.54 14.40 -2.13
N ILE A 250 -13.23 14.41 -2.22
CA ILE A 250 -12.34 14.97 -1.21
C ILE A 250 -11.66 16.18 -1.83
N LEU A 251 -11.80 17.32 -1.17
CA LEU A 251 -11.11 18.55 -1.53
C LEU A 251 -10.08 18.85 -0.45
N ILE A 252 -8.84 19.05 -0.84
CA ILE A 252 -7.71 19.35 0.05
C ILE A 252 -7.06 20.64 -0.42
N PRO A 253 -7.61 21.82 -0.03
CA PRO A 253 -6.94 23.08 -0.27
C PRO A 253 -5.77 23.22 0.70
N TYR A 254 -4.70 23.84 0.27
CA TYR A 254 -3.56 24.17 1.14
C TYR A 254 -2.99 25.54 0.79
N LEU A 255 -2.41 26.13 1.82
CA LEU A 255 -1.65 27.37 1.75
C LEU A 255 -0.34 27.14 2.47
N SER A 256 0.75 27.43 1.82
CA SER A 256 2.08 27.36 2.43
C SER A 256 2.83 28.68 2.23
N GLY A 257 3.87 28.87 3.02
CA GLY A 257 4.77 30.02 2.89
C GLY A 257 6.16 29.63 3.34
N SER A 258 7.15 29.91 2.52
CA SER A 258 8.56 29.68 2.84
C SER A 258 9.34 30.99 2.86
N GLY A 259 10.22 31.12 3.85
CA GLY A 259 11.18 32.23 3.95
C GLY A 259 12.60 31.71 3.87
N ILE A 260 13.35 32.12 2.87
CA ILE A 260 14.74 31.71 2.65
C ILE A 260 15.62 32.94 2.71
N LYS A 261 16.71 32.86 3.49
CA LYS A 261 17.77 33.86 3.54
C LYS A 261 19.11 33.17 3.34
N ASP A 262 19.82 33.58 2.30
CA ASP A 262 21.19 33.17 2.08
C ASP A 262 22.16 34.10 2.78
N PHE A 263 22.79 33.60 3.84
CA PHE A 263 23.77 34.36 4.64
C PHE A 263 25.17 34.36 4.00
N ILE A 264 25.46 33.42 3.10
CA ILE A 264 26.77 33.34 2.45
C ILE A 264 26.87 34.40 1.36
N ASN A 265 25.84 34.50 0.54
CA ASN A 265 25.78 35.47 -0.56
C ASN A 265 25.15 36.80 -0.18
N ASN A 266 24.81 36.98 1.11
CA ASN A 266 24.18 38.18 1.65
C ASN A 266 22.92 38.64 0.90
N GLU A 267 22.12 37.65 0.40
CA GLU A 267 20.87 37.88 -0.27
C GLU A 267 19.77 38.34 0.70
N ASN A 268 18.87 39.17 0.22
CA ASN A 268 17.68 39.54 0.99
C ASN A 268 16.77 38.33 1.20
N GLN A 269 16.10 38.31 2.35
CA GLN A 269 15.12 37.29 2.66
C GLN A 269 14.01 37.29 1.58
N LYS A 270 13.84 36.14 0.92
CA LYS A 270 12.76 35.90 -0.04
C LYS A 270 11.61 35.19 0.68
N PHE A 271 10.41 35.73 0.61
CA PHE A 271 9.20 35.10 1.10
C PHE A 271 8.38 34.61 -0.11
N ASN A 272 8.11 33.31 -0.18
CA ASN A 272 7.36 32.69 -1.26
C ASN A 272 6.06 32.08 -0.69
N PRO A 273 4.92 32.78 -0.83
CA PRO A 273 3.62 32.16 -0.55
C PRO A 273 3.24 31.20 -1.66
N ASP A 274 2.58 30.11 -1.32
CA ASP A 274 2.12 29.12 -2.26
C ASP A 274 0.70 28.64 -1.92
N LEU A 275 -0.12 28.43 -2.95
CA LEU A 275 -1.52 28.02 -2.85
C LEU A 275 -1.78 26.90 -3.83
N GLY A 276 -2.43 25.83 -3.38
CA GLY A 276 -2.80 24.73 -4.25
C GLY A 276 -4.04 23.97 -3.79
N LEU A 277 -4.42 23.00 -4.60
CA LEU A 277 -5.64 22.23 -4.40
C LEU A 277 -5.48 20.81 -4.93
N ASP A 278 -5.76 19.83 -4.08
CA ASP A 278 -5.95 18.45 -4.50
C ASP A 278 -7.42 18.08 -4.44
N ILE A 279 -7.88 17.36 -5.46
CA ILE A 279 -9.25 16.87 -5.58
C ILE A 279 -9.20 15.38 -5.86
N LYS A 280 -9.87 14.58 -5.03
CA LYS A 280 -10.04 13.14 -5.24
C LYS A 280 -11.50 12.83 -5.45
N VAL A 281 -11.82 12.18 -6.57
CA VAL A 281 -13.18 11.80 -6.94
C VAL A 281 -13.25 10.30 -7.17
N GLY A 282 -14.04 9.60 -6.38
CA GLY A 282 -14.39 8.21 -6.66
C GLY A 282 -15.40 8.13 -7.80
N LEU A 283 -14.94 7.80 -9.02
CA LEU A 283 -15.83 7.61 -10.18
C LEU A 283 -16.67 6.34 -10.05
N SER A 284 -16.10 5.32 -9.43
CA SER A 284 -16.80 4.10 -9.04
C SER A 284 -16.25 3.58 -7.71
N SER A 285 -16.74 2.44 -7.25
CA SER A 285 -16.19 1.78 -6.05
C SER A 285 -14.70 1.43 -6.17
N SER A 286 -14.18 1.34 -7.37
CA SER A 286 -12.84 0.82 -7.65
C SER A 286 -12.03 1.67 -8.63
N LEU A 287 -12.57 2.79 -9.12
CA LEU A 287 -11.92 3.70 -10.06
C LEU A 287 -11.89 5.11 -9.47
N ASN A 288 -10.71 5.71 -9.38
CA ASN A 288 -10.49 7.03 -8.81
C ASN A 288 -9.93 7.99 -9.86
N LEU A 289 -10.39 9.23 -9.76
CA LEU A 289 -9.82 10.37 -10.47
C LEU A 289 -9.22 11.31 -9.42
N ASP A 290 -7.91 11.50 -9.50
CA ASP A 290 -7.18 12.46 -8.69
C ASP A 290 -6.75 13.62 -9.59
N LEU A 291 -7.02 14.84 -9.13
CA LEU A 291 -6.61 16.08 -9.79
C LEU A 291 -5.76 16.86 -8.80
N THR A 292 -4.71 17.49 -9.27
CA THR A 292 -3.89 18.38 -8.46
C THR A 292 -3.58 19.65 -9.24
N ILE A 293 -3.62 20.79 -8.57
CA ILE A 293 -3.26 22.10 -9.09
C ILE A 293 -2.24 22.69 -8.13
N ASN A 294 -1.07 23.01 -8.66
CA ASN A 294 0.06 23.56 -7.91
C ASN A 294 0.35 22.77 -6.62
N PRO A 295 0.64 21.44 -6.71
CA PRO A 295 0.79 20.59 -5.55
C PRO A 295 1.96 21.04 -4.65
N ASP A 296 1.69 21.18 -3.36
CA ASP A 296 2.73 21.41 -2.36
C ASP A 296 3.31 20.08 -1.86
N PHE A 297 4.58 19.88 -2.12
CA PHE A 297 5.32 18.71 -1.63
C PHE A 297 6.26 19.04 -0.47
N SER A 298 6.16 20.24 0.11
CA SER A 298 7.01 20.69 1.23
C SER A 298 6.76 19.91 2.52
N GLN A 299 5.56 19.33 2.68
CA GLN A 299 5.20 18.52 3.85
C GLN A 299 5.69 17.07 3.78
N VAL A 300 6.32 16.68 2.67
CA VAL A 300 6.85 15.32 2.51
C VAL A 300 8.03 15.14 3.46
N GLU A 301 7.97 14.12 4.31
CA GLU A 301 9.08 13.78 5.21
C GLU A 301 10.39 13.58 4.45
N VAL A 302 11.48 14.06 5.03
CA VAL A 302 12.83 13.87 4.49
C VAL A 302 13.12 12.37 4.33
N ASP A 303 13.75 12.00 3.24
CA ASP A 303 14.16 10.63 3.01
C ASP A 303 15.26 10.20 4.00
N GLU A 304 15.24 8.92 4.36
CA GLU A 304 16.30 8.35 5.18
C GLU A 304 17.66 8.48 4.47
N GLN A 305 18.65 8.95 5.20
CA GLN A 305 20.01 9.01 4.65
C GLN A 305 20.54 7.59 4.42
N ARG A 306 20.87 7.28 3.17
CA ARG A 306 21.42 5.98 2.76
C ARG A 306 22.74 6.19 2.05
N THR A 307 23.75 5.44 2.42
CA THR A 307 25.03 5.44 1.71
C THR A 307 24.90 4.63 0.42
N ASN A 308 25.10 5.28 -0.72
CA ASN A 308 25.09 4.60 -2.02
C ASN A 308 26.47 4.05 -2.33
N LEU A 309 26.63 2.73 -2.19
CA LEU A 309 27.86 2.01 -2.56
C LEU A 309 27.82 1.47 -3.99
N THR A 310 26.78 1.78 -4.74
CA THR A 310 26.58 1.29 -6.12
C THR A 310 26.71 2.42 -7.13
N ARG A 311 26.99 2.09 -8.38
CA ARG A 311 27.03 3.05 -9.50
C ARG A 311 25.63 3.53 -9.96
N TYR A 312 24.57 3.03 -9.35
CA TYR A 312 23.21 3.32 -9.78
C TYR A 312 22.54 4.29 -8.81
N GLU A 313 21.64 5.10 -9.31
CA GLU A 313 20.83 6.02 -8.50
C GLU A 313 20.03 5.29 -7.42
N LEU A 314 19.97 5.85 -6.21
CA LEU A 314 19.08 5.34 -5.15
C LEU A 314 17.64 5.65 -5.48
N MET A 315 16.79 4.64 -5.42
CA MET A 315 15.36 4.79 -5.58
C MET A 315 14.70 4.88 -4.20
N TYR A 316 14.16 6.04 -3.89
CA TYR A 316 13.40 6.26 -2.67
C TYR A 316 11.91 5.97 -2.90
N PRO A 317 11.16 5.50 -1.88
CA PRO A 317 9.72 5.29 -1.99
C PRO A 317 9.01 6.61 -2.27
N GLU A 318 7.91 6.54 -3.00
CA GLU A 318 7.05 7.70 -3.20
C GLU A 318 6.31 8.03 -1.90
N LYS A 319 6.35 9.29 -1.50
CA LYS A 319 5.73 9.80 -0.28
C LYS A 319 4.62 10.83 -0.55
N ARG A 320 4.55 11.35 -1.77
CA ARG A 320 3.56 12.35 -2.15
C ARG A 320 2.20 11.69 -2.33
N GLU A 321 1.21 12.15 -1.59
CA GLU A 321 -0.12 11.53 -1.50
C GLU A 321 -0.80 11.32 -2.86
N PHE A 322 -0.62 12.25 -3.79
CA PHE A 322 -1.13 12.13 -5.15
C PHE A 322 -0.69 10.85 -5.87
N PHE A 323 0.52 10.35 -5.61
CA PHE A 323 1.07 9.17 -6.30
C PHE A 323 0.87 7.86 -5.54
N ILE A 324 0.47 7.89 -4.26
CA ILE A 324 0.48 6.70 -3.40
C ILE A 324 -0.63 5.70 -3.77
N GLU A 325 -1.86 6.17 -3.93
CA GLU A 325 -2.99 5.29 -4.21
C GLU A 325 -2.86 4.65 -5.60
N ASN A 326 -2.95 3.32 -5.68
CA ASN A 326 -2.68 2.51 -6.88
C ASN A 326 -1.30 2.77 -7.53
N SER A 327 -0.29 3.12 -6.73
CA SER A 327 1.07 3.39 -7.21
C SER A 327 1.68 2.20 -7.95
N ASP A 328 1.32 0.98 -7.57
CA ASP A 328 1.77 -0.26 -8.19
C ASP A 328 1.48 -0.33 -9.69
N LEU A 329 0.36 0.25 -10.16
CA LEU A 329 0.07 0.34 -11.59
C LEU A 329 1.15 1.08 -12.37
N PHE A 330 1.78 2.08 -11.76
CA PHE A 330 2.75 2.95 -12.41
C PHE A 330 4.20 2.57 -12.08
N SER A 331 4.45 2.11 -10.86
CA SER A 331 5.80 1.82 -10.37
C SER A 331 6.26 0.38 -10.60
N ASP A 332 5.31 -0.56 -10.81
CA ASP A 332 5.60 -2.00 -10.91
C ASP A 332 5.82 -2.47 -12.36
N VAL A 333 5.94 -1.54 -13.31
CA VAL A 333 6.34 -1.85 -14.69
C VAL A 333 7.85 -1.88 -14.81
N GLY A 334 8.34 -2.91 -15.49
CA GLY A 334 9.77 -3.18 -15.61
C GLY A 334 10.32 -3.97 -14.42
N ASP A 335 11.63 -4.04 -14.35
CA ASP A 335 12.38 -4.80 -13.33
C ASP A 335 13.16 -3.81 -12.44
N TYR A 336 13.74 -4.30 -11.33
CA TYR A 336 14.57 -3.50 -10.42
C TYR A 336 15.79 -2.84 -11.10
N ARG A 337 16.21 -3.31 -12.28
CA ARG A 337 17.30 -2.74 -13.08
C ARG A 337 16.84 -1.68 -14.05
N ILE A 338 15.62 -1.83 -14.59
CA ILE A 338 15.07 -0.97 -15.63
C ILE A 338 13.66 -0.58 -15.21
N LYS A 339 13.52 0.65 -14.72
CA LYS A 339 12.23 1.24 -14.42
C LYS A 339 11.90 2.31 -15.45
N PRO A 340 10.95 2.05 -16.36
CA PRO A 340 10.56 3.01 -17.40
C PRO A 340 9.97 4.30 -16.83
N PHE A 341 9.36 4.21 -15.65
CA PHE A 341 8.74 5.34 -14.96
C PHE A 341 9.17 5.40 -13.49
N PHE A 342 9.49 6.61 -13.04
CA PHE A 342 9.82 6.90 -11.66
C PHE A 342 9.22 8.25 -11.27
N SER A 343 8.12 8.22 -10.52
CA SER A 343 7.34 9.41 -10.16
C SER A 343 8.16 10.49 -9.46
N ARG A 344 9.13 10.11 -8.63
CA ARG A 344 9.97 11.07 -7.88
C ARG A 344 10.87 11.95 -8.74
N ARG A 345 11.04 11.63 -10.02
CA ARG A 345 11.70 12.54 -10.98
C ARG A 345 10.79 13.68 -11.45
N ILE A 346 9.48 13.56 -11.25
CA ILE A 346 8.53 14.63 -11.58
C ILE A 346 8.59 15.69 -10.49
N GLY A 347 8.80 16.95 -10.88
CA GLY A 347 8.96 18.04 -9.94
C GLY A 347 10.41 18.35 -9.55
N ILE A 348 11.37 17.68 -10.20
CA ILE A 348 12.80 17.90 -10.04
C ILE A 348 13.44 18.04 -11.41
N ALA A 349 14.31 19.00 -11.58
CA ALA A 349 15.12 19.17 -12.79
C ALA A 349 16.59 19.32 -12.41
N TYR A 350 17.47 18.92 -13.31
CA TYR A 350 18.92 19.05 -13.13
C TYR A 350 19.39 20.29 -13.84
N ASP A 351 19.95 21.24 -13.07
CA ASP A 351 20.59 22.43 -13.63
C ASP A 351 22.02 22.09 -14.01
N THR A 352 22.30 22.17 -15.29
CA THR A 352 23.63 21.89 -15.84
C THR A 352 24.67 23.00 -15.55
N LEU A 353 24.22 24.19 -15.16
CA LEU A 353 25.12 25.32 -14.85
C LEU A 353 25.65 25.21 -13.42
N SER A 354 24.77 24.91 -12.45
CA SER A 354 25.14 24.76 -11.06
C SER A 354 25.54 23.34 -10.69
N ASN A 355 25.34 22.37 -11.55
CA ASN A 355 25.46 20.91 -11.28
C ASN A 355 24.61 20.45 -10.08
N GLN A 356 23.43 21.04 -9.87
CA GLN A 356 22.54 20.73 -8.76
C GLN A 356 21.14 20.37 -9.26
N TYR A 357 20.41 19.67 -8.41
CA TYR A 357 19.00 19.43 -8.66
C TYR A 357 18.19 20.62 -8.13
N GLU A 358 17.36 21.17 -9.01
CA GLU A 358 16.46 22.27 -8.71
C GLU A 358 15.02 21.79 -8.63
N GLN A 359 14.23 22.38 -7.76
CA GLN A 359 12.81 22.13 -7.67
C GLN A 359 12.12 22.71 -8.93
N ASN A 360 11.43 21.85 -9.67
CA ASN A 360 10.65 22.24 -10.85
C ASN A 360 9.15 22.15 -10.52
N PRO A 361 8.48 23.27 -10.21
CA PRO A 361 7.09 23.27 -9.75
C PRO A 361 6.16 22.60 -10.77
N ILE A 362 5.18 21.88 -10.28
CA ILE A 362 4.15 21.25 -11.08
C ILE A 362 2.97 22.20 -11.17
N ILE A 363 2.49 22.48 -12.38
CA ILE A 363 1.34 23.36 -12.59
C ILE A 363 0.04 22.60 -12.29
N PHE A 364 -0.10 21.42 -12.90
CA PHE A 364 -1.24 20.54 -12.65
C PHE A 364 -0.90 19.09 -12.90
N GLY A 365 -1.71 18.21 -12.33
CA GLY A 365 -1.66 16.77 -12.56
C GLY A 365 -3.06 16.15 -12.59
N VAL A 366 -3.21 15.11 -13.39
CA VAL A 366 -4.42 14.29 -13.50
C VAL A 366 -3.99 12.83 -13.42
N LYS A 367 -4.64 12.07 -12.53
CA LYS A 367 -4.43 10.63 -12.41
C LYS A 367 -5.77 9.91 -12.36
N LEU A 368 -5.99 8.98 -13.27
CA LEU A 368 -7.10 8.03 -13.25
C LEU A 368 -6.51 6.66 -12.96
N SER A 369 -6.96 6.01 -11.90
CA SER A 369 -6.40 4.71 -11.51
C SER A 369 -7.43 3.82 -10.83
N GLY A 370 -7.33 2.50 -11.07
CA GLY A 370 -8.18 1.52 -10.41
C GLY A 370 -8.65 0.39 -11.31
N LYS A 371 -9.73 -0.26 -10.89
CA LYS A 371 -10.31 -1.41 -11.61
C LYS A 371 -11.46 -1.00 -12.51
N VAL A 372 -11.53 -1.66 -13.67
CA VAL A 372 -12.63 -1.61 -14.63
C VAL A 372 -13.12 -3.03 -14.87
N GLY A 373 -14.29 -3.36 -14.32
CA GLY A 373 -14.75 -4.74 -14.23
C GLY A 373 -13.88 -5.62 -13.34
N ASP A 374 -13.98 -6.93 -13.48
CA ASP A 374 -13.34 -7.89 -12.55
C ASP A 374 -11.87 -8.18 -12.90
N ASN A 375 -11.51 -8.07 -14.17
CA ASN A 375 -10.23 -8.53 -14.67
C ASN A 375 -9.26 -7.44 -15.14
N TYR A 376 -9.72 -6.20 -15.27
CA TYR A 376 -8.89 -5.12 -15.80
C TYR A 376 -8.57 -4.09 -14.71
N ARG A 377 -7.35 -3.59 -14.76
CA ARG A 377 -6.93 -2.39 -14.05
C ARG A 377 -6.39 -1.39 -15.07
N VAL A 378 -6.69 -0.12 -14.84
CA VAL A 378 -6.24 0.97 -15.70
C VAL A 378 -5.53 2.03 -14.89
N GLY A 379 -4.48 2.58 -15.45
CA GLY A 379 -3.76 3.72 -14.92
C GLY A 379 -3.48 4.71 -16.03
N LEU A 380 -3.93 5.97 -15.84
CA LEU A 380 -3.60 7.09 -16.70
C LEU A 380 -3.05 8.20 -15.81
N LEU A 381 -1.91 8.74 -16.16
CA LEU A 381 -1.26 9.84 -15.46
C LEU A 381 -0.83 10.88 -16.50
N ASN A 382 -1.13 12.13 -16.22
CA ASN A 382 -0.59 13.26 -16.96
C ASN A 382 -0.24 14.39 -16.01
N MET A 383 0.97 14.92 -16.11
CA MET A 383 1.44 16.03 -15.28
C MET A 383 2.22 17.02 -16.11
N GLN A 384 2.07 18.30 -15.75
CA GLN A 384 2.75 19.40 -16.40
C GLN A 384 3.60 20.15 -15.40
N SER A 385 4.92 20.21 -15.62
CA SER A 385 5.80 21.07 -14.84
C SER A 385 5.91 22.48 -15.44
N SER A 386 6.25 23.43 -14.61
CA SER A 386 6.51 24.82 -15.04
C SER A 386 7.86 24.89 -15.79
N LYS A 387 8.08 26.03 -16.45
CA LYS A 387 9.39 26.42 -16.94
C LYS A 387 10.16 27.22 -15.89
N LEU A 388 11.45 27.03 -15.82
CA LEU A 388 12.34 27.83 -14.95
C LEU A 388 13.31 28.61 -15.86
N ASN A 389 12.93 29.86 -16.16
CA ASN A 389 13.69 30.73 -17.07
C ASN A 389 15.09 31.08 -16.52
N SER A 390 15.24 31.16 -15.19
CA SER A 390 16.49 31.50 -14.51
C SER A 390 17.63 30.52 -14.77
N VAL A 391 17.28 29.24 -14.96
CA VAL A 391 18.24 28.13 -15.16
C VAL A 391 18.03 27.43 -16.51
N GLY A 392 17.19 27.97 -17.38
CA GLY A 392 16.97 27.42 -18.73
C GLY A 392 16.22 26.10 -18.78
N ILE A 393 15.50 25.73 -17.70
CA ILE A 393 14.78 24.45 -17.63
C ILE A 393 13.42 24.60 -18.33
N PRO A 394 13.12 23.75 -19.35
CA PRO A 394 11.86 23.82 -20.08
C PRO A 394 10.70 23.25 -19.27
N SER A 395 9.50 23.78 -19.54
CA SER A 395 8.26 23.14 -19.11
C SER A 395 8.19 21.73 -19.72
N THR A 396 7.80 20.73 -18.92
CA THR A 396 7.82 19.34 -19.37
C THR A 396 6.49 18.65 -19.04
N ASN A 397 5.93 17.98 -20.04
CA ASN A 397 4.77 17.10 -19.86
C ASN A 397 5.25 15.66 -19.59
N TYR A 398 4.69 15.07 -18.56
CA TYR A 398 4.90 13.68 -18.18
C TYR A 398 3.58 12.93 -18.32
N GLY A 399 3.56 11.90 -19.16
CA GLY A 399 2.39 11.06 -19.38
C GLY A 399 2.73 9.59 -19.16
N MET A 400 1.80 8.86 -18.57
CA MET A 400 1.87 7.41 -18.50
C MET A 400 0.47 6.81 -18.66
N ALA A 401 0.38 5.74 -19.43
CA ALA A 401 -0.82 4.91 -19.56
C ALA A 401 -0.46 3.45 -19.31
N VAL A 402 -1.27 2.77 -18.51
CA VAL A 402 -1.12 1.34 -18.22
C VAL A 402 -2.48 0.67 -18.30
N ILE A 403 -2.51 -0.49 -18.93
CA ILE A 403 -3.65 -1.40 -18.90
C ILE A 403 -3.12 -2.75 -18.45
N GLU A 404 -3.63 -3.24 -17.35
CA GLU A 404 -3.32 -4.55 -16.79
C GLU A 404 -4.55 -5.45 -16.87
N ARG A 405 -4.36 -6.69 -17.33
CA ARG A 405 -5.39 -7.73 -17.32
C ARG A 405 -4.96 -8.89 -16.44
N LYS A 406 -5.80 -9.27 -15.50
CA LYS A 406 -5.63 -10.50 -14.71
C LYS A 406 -5.86 -11.70 -15.61
N ILE A 407 -4.93 -12.62 -15.59
CA ILE A 407 -5.01 -13.92 -16.25
C ILE A 407 -4.75 -15.00 -15.22
N PHE A 408 -5.42 -16.15 -15.32
CA PHE A 408 -5.35 -17.21 -14.32
C PHE A 408 -5.65 -16.73 -12.88
N ALA A 409 -5.15 -17.43 -11.87
CA ALA A 409 -5.41 -17.10 -10.46
C ALA A 409 -4.61 -15.85 -10.00
N ASN A 410 -3.30 -15.82 -10.22
CA ASN A 410 -2.38 -14.82 -9.70
C ASN A 410 -1.52 -14.14 -10.78
N SER A 411 -1.69 -14.50 -12.04
CA SER A 411 -0.90 -14.01 -13.17
C SER A 411 -1.52 -12.78 -13.81
N ARG A 412 -0.71 -11.99 -14.51
CA ARG A 412 -1.17 -10.78 -15.19
C ARG A 412 -0.40 -10.51 -16.48
N ILE A 413 -1.03 -9.82 -17.38
CA ILE A 413 -0.41 -9.18 -18.55
C ILE A 413 -0.66 -7.68 -18.47
N SER A 414 0.37 -6.87 -18.63
CA SER A 414 0.32 -5.42 -18.59
C SER A 414 0.89 -4.83 -19.88
N THR A 415 0.23 -3.81 -20.40
CA THR A 415 0.74 -2.99 -21.51
C THR A 415 0.88 -1.57 -20.99
N PHE A 416 2.00 -0.92 -21.29
CA PHE A 416 2.24 0.44 -20.84
C PHE A 416 2.86 1.34 -21.90
N LEU A 417 2.62 2.62 -21.75
CA LEU A 417 3.21 3.71 -22.55
C LEU A 417 3.65 4.80 -21.57
N VAL A 418 4.90 5.24 -21.69
CA VAL A 418 5.45 6.38 -20.95
C VAL A 418 5.89 7.44 -21.96
N ASN A 419 5.57 8.70 -21.68
CA ASN A 419 5.96 9.84 -22.50
C ASN A 419 6.53 10.95 -21.61
N LYS A 420 7.67 11.47 -21.97
CA LYS A 420 8.25 12.72 -21.42
C LYS A 420 8.48 13.65 -22.58
N GLN A 421 7.79 14.80 -22.59
CA GLN A 421 7.85 15.79 -23.64
C GLN A 421 8.22 17.15 -23.05
N PRO A 422 9.46 17.60 -23.16
CA PRO A 422 9.81 19.00 -22.88
C PRO A 422 9.34 19.92 -24.00
N PHE A 423 9.10 21.19 -23.62
CA PHE A 423 8.72 22.26 -24.54
C PHE A 423 9.83 23.32 -24.53
N LYS A 424 10.10 23.95 -25.67
CA LYS A 424 11.00 25.10 -25.72
C LYS A 424 10.48 26.22 -24.81
N LEU A 425 11.36 27.16 -24.44
CA LEU A 425 10.97 28.31 -23.64
C LEU A 425 9.89 29.18 -24.28
N ASP A 426 9.76 29.13 -25.61
CA ASP A 426 8.70 29.77 -26.40
C ASP A 426 7.38 28.96 -26.46
N GLY A 427 7.36 27.77 -25.84
CA GLY A 427 6.19 26.88 -25.82
C GLY A 427 6.11 25.86 -26.95
N GLN A 428 7.05 25.86 -27.91
CA GLN A 428 7.10 24.85 -28.97
C GLN A 428 7.65 23.53 -28.44
N GLN A 429 7.23 22.40 -29.03
CA GLN A 429 7.79 21.09 -28.70
C GLN A 429 9.27 21.02 -29.11
N THR A 430 10.06 20.32 -28.30
CA THR A 430 11.45 20.00 -28.63
C THR A 430 11.54 18.60 -29.21
N ASP A 431 12.63 18.32 -29.89
CA ASP A 431 12.97 16.94 -30.32
C ASP A 431 13.56 16.10 -29.18
N ASP A 432 13.78 16.69 -28.00
CA ASP A 432 14.30 16.02 -26.80
C ASP A 432 13.18 15.30 -26.03
N PHE A 433 12.46 14.43 -26.69
CA PHE A 433 11.44 13.63 -26.04
C PHE A 433 11.97 12.24 -25.64
N ASN A 434 11.30 11.64 -24.65
CA ASN A 434 11.53 10.25 -24.29
C ASN A 434 10.20 9.49 -24.30
N ARG A 435 10.12 8.41 -25.06
CA ARG A 435 8.92 7.58 -25.16
C ARG A 435 9.29 6.12 -25.01
N VAL A 436 8.60 5.44 -24.10
CA VAL A 436 8.81 4.02 -23.84
C VAL A 436 7.46 3.32 -23.90
N ALA A 437 7.39 2.23 -24.66
CA ALA A 437 6.23 1.36 -24.71
C ALA A 437 6.66 -0.08 -24.43
N GLY A 438 5.83 -0.85 -23.76
CA GLY A 438 6.17 -2.23 -23.46
C GLY A 438 4.96 -3.09 -23.09
N VAL A 439 5.22 -4.39 -23.12
CA VAL A 439 4.30 -5.42 -22.64
C VAL A 439 5.05 -6.25 -21.63
N GLU A 440 4.43 -6.50 -20.49
CA GLU A 440 4.96 -7.32 -19.41
C GLU A 440 4.01 -8.48 -19.13
N LEU A 441 4.57 -9.67 -18.95
CA LEU A 441 3.85 -10.86 -18.54
C LEU A 441 4.44 -11.34 -17.22
N LYS A 442 3.62 -11.31 -16.16
CA LYS A 442 3.99 -11.83 -14.85
C LYS A 442 3.17 -13.09 -14.56
N LEU A 443 3.85 -14.23 -14.54
CA LEU A 443 3.25 -15.51 -14.24
C LEU A 443 3.56 -15.88 -12.80
N LEU A 444 2.52 -16.22 -12.03
CA LEU A 444 2.66 -16.73 -10.68
C LEU A 444 1.82 -17.98 -10.51
N SER A 445 2.37 -18.99 -9.85
CA SER A 445 1.61 -20.17 -9.45
C SER A 445 0.52 -19.79 -8.44
N ARG A 446 -0.49 -20.65 -8.30
CA ARG A 446 -1.62 -20.41 -7.38
C ARG A 446 -1.16 -20.28 -5.93
N ASP A 447 -0.13 -21.01 -5.54
CA ASP A 447 0.50 -21.01 -4.21
C ASP A 447 1.68 -20.04 -4.09
N THR A 448 1.95 -19.25 -5.12
CA THR A 448 3.06 -18.28 -5.22
C THR A 448 4.47 -18.85 -5.05
N LYS A 449 4.63 -20.17 -5.16
CA LYS A 449 5.95 -20.83 -5.06
C LYS A 449 6.82 -20.63 -6.30
N PHE A 450 6.19 -20.37 -7.45
CA PHE A 450 6.87 -20.16 -8.73
C PHE A 450 6.43 -18.84 -9.35
N SER A 451 7.40 -18.06 -9.80
CA SER A 451 7.21 -16.79 -10.53
C SER A 451 8.14 -16.70 -11.72
#